data_603c4b8d7122e051cae2fd3dc6746e67
#
_entry.id   603c4b8d7122e051cae2fd3dc6746e67
#
_cell.length_a   1.000
_cell.length_b   1.000
_cell.length_c   1.000
_cell.angle_alpha   90.00
_cell.angle_beta   90.00
_cell.angle_gamma   90.00
#
_symmetry.space_group_name_H-M   'P 1'
#
loop_
_entity.id
_entity.type
_entity.pdbx_description
1 polymer ?
#
loop_
_entity_poly.entity_id
_entity_poly.type
_entity_poly.pdbx_seq_one_letter_code
_entity_poly.pdbx_strand_id
1 'polypeptide(L)'
;MKSIRRAVLLSVALALVSLAAPAQTDTTWRNAQSAAAAAAKLLTQTEETKVVAPKPDYWNKSLMTNLNFVQSSFTNWAKGGYNNYALSTYIDGNANWKKDEMYWNNRLQLDYGFLYSADKPIIQKNKDRILFESTWGYKATKTLNYSAKFTFLSQFANGYNYPTPAVEEDKEPSGKDWRNARVLKSSIFSPGTVNLGLGIDWVPSKWLTVNMAPITGGFTIVGSEKLRKNYGMGRKKKYEDTEVYPDAKDDKNIYYTTGNYYKPARFEFGAQLTADAKLKINDNFEGSTHLLLFSNYLKNPKNIRVNWDTRMMWKLNRFFSLNITTNLIYDDTVLVTDKDGNVGRRVQFAQALQFGFTYTFASKK
;
A
#
# COMPACT_ATOMS: atom_id res chain seq x y z
N MET A 1 -6.63 6.93 29.08
CA MET A 1 -6.28 8.33 28.81
C MET A 1 -6.93 9.35 29.75
N LYS A 2 -8.15 9.16 30.29
CA LYS A 2 -8.74 10.08 31.27
C LYS A 2 -8.06 10.06 32.66
N SER A 3 -7.51 8.92 33.11
CA SER A 3 -6.81 8.80 34.39
C SER A 3 -5.45 9.51 34.42
N ILE A 4 -4.72 9.49 33.32
CA ILE A 4 -3.40 10.14 33.20
C ILE A 4 -3.54 11.68 33.18
N ARG A 5 -4.58 12.22 32.55
CA ARG A 5 -4.85 13.68 32.57
C ARG A 5 -5.25 14.19 33.96
N ARG A 6 -5.93 13.36 34.76
CA ARG A 6 -6.27 13.73 36.16
C ARG A 6 -5.03 13.70 37.07
N ALA A 7 -4.13 12.76 36.89
CA ALA A 7 -2.87 12.70 37.66
C ALA A 7 -1.94 13.86 37.35
N VAL A 8 -1.85 14.28 36.09
CA VAL A 8 -1.03 15.44 35.66
C VAL A 8 -1.61 16.76 36.17
N LEU A 9 -2.93 16.93 36.19
CA LEU A 9 -3.57 18.11 36.73
C LEU A 9 -3.45 18.24 38.27
N LEU A 10 -3.49 17.09 38.97
CA LEU A 10 -3.24 17.07 40.44
C LEU A 10 -1.79 17.39 40.76
N SER A 11 -0.81 16.91 39.99
CA SER A 11 0.61 17.18 40.23
C SER A 11 0.99 18.67 39.94
N VAL A 12 0.34 19.30 38.95
CA VAL A 12 0.53 20.72 38.66
C VAL A 12 -0.10 21.60 39.74
N ALA A 13 -1.27 21.21 40.29
CA ALA A 13 -1.89 21.93 41.38
C ALA A 13 -1.08 21.83 42.69
N LEU A 14 -0.44 20.66 42.99
CA LEU A 14 0.43 20.52 44.16
C LEU A 14 1.77 21.30 44.04
N ALA A 15 2.31 21.40 42.80
CA ALA A 15 3.57 22.13 42.54
C ALA A 15 3.41 23.64 42.65
N LEU A 16 2.21 24.18 42.43
CA LEU A 16 1.95 25.64 42.59
C LEU A 16 1.75 26.06 44.03
N VAL A 17 1.47 25.13 44.96
CA VAL A 17 1.31 25.41 46.39
C VAL A 17 2.69 25.45 47.13
N SER A 18 3.73 24.83 46.57
CA SER A 18 5.06 24.75 47.18
C SER A 18 6.01 25.92 46.85
N LEU A 19 5.60 26.86 46.00
CA LEU A 19 6.41 28.00 45.56
C LEU A 19 6.05 29.35 46.20
N ALA A 20 5.14 29.39 47.18
CA ALA A 20 4.74 30.60 47.87
C ALA A 20 4.91 30.49 49.39
N ALA A 21 6.14 30.60 49.86
CA ALA A 21 6.39 31.11 51.20
C ALA A 21 7.55 32.09 51.12
N PRO A 22 7.30 33.36 51.54
CA PRO A 22 7.67 33.73 52.89
C PRO A 22 6.62 34.59 53.60
N ALA A 23 6.51 34.28 54.87
CA ALA A 23 6.19 35.16 56.00
C ALA A 23 5.23 36.37 55.83
N GLN A 24 4.24 36.32 56.69
CA GLN A 24 3.57 37.45 57.37
C GLN A 24 2.26 37.96 56.78
N THR A 25 1.30 37.74 57.51
CA THR A 25 0.21 38.52 58.14
C THR A 25 -1.11 37.75 58.13
N ASP A 26 -1.93 37.88 59.15
CA ASP A 26 -3.20 37.19 59.42
C ASP A 26 -4.26 37.26 58.31
N THR A 27 -4.07 38.10 57.32
CA THR A 27 -4.93 38.30 56.16
C THR A 27 -4.66 37.30 55.01
N THR A 28 -3.45 36.73 54.89
CA THR A 28 -3.07 35.86 53.78
C THR A 28 -3.65 34.46 53.95
N TRP A 29 -3.75 33.92 55.16
CA TRP A 29 -4.32 32.60 55.38
C TRP A 29 -5.85 32.60 55.29
N ARG A 30 -6.53 33.71 55.65
CA ARG A 30 -7.98 33.89 55.40
C ARG A 30 -8.29 33.93 53.91
N ASN A 31 -7.44 34.59 53.12
CA ASN A 31 -7.59 34.58 51.66
C ASN A 31 -7.31 33.18 51.06
N ALA A 32 -6.34 32.45 51.62
CA ALA A 32 -6.08 31.07 51.22
C ALA A 32 -7.25 30.12 51.57
N GLN A 33 -7.86 30.30 52.74
CA GLN A 33 -9.06 29.55 53.15
C GLN A 33 -10.27 29.89 52.27
N SER A 34 -10.49 31.16 51.93
CA SER A 34 -11.57 31.56 51.04
C SER A 34 -11.36 31.06 49.61
N ALA A 35 -10.10 31.07 49.12
CA ALA A 35 -9.75 30.50 47.83
C ALA A 35 -9.88 28.96 47.82
N ALA A 36 -9.50 28.30 48.91
CA ALA A 36 -9.70 26.84 49.05
C ALA A 36 -11.20 26.45 49.15
N ALA A 37 -11.99 27.28 49.88
CA ALA A 37 -13.46 27.09 49.94
C ALA A 37 -14.14 27.39 48.62
N ALA A 38 -13.70 28.39 47.84
CA ALA A 38 -14.19 28.66 46.48
C ALA A 38 -13.78 27.54 45.51
N ALA A 39 -12.56 27.02 45.60
CA ALA A 39 -12.11 25.90 44.83
C ALA A 39 -12.88 24.58 45.16
N ALA A 40 -13.12 24.35 46.48
CA ALA A 40 -13.95 23.24 46.92
C ALA A 40 -15.42 23.38 46.44
N LYS A 41 -15.93 24.62 46.46
CA LYS A 41 -17.28 24.90 45.91
C LYS A 41 -17.38 24.72 44.39
N LEU A 42 -16.34 25.07 43.66
CA LEU A 42 -16.20 24.82 42.24
C LEU A 42 -16.07 23.29 41.93
N LEU A 43 -15.40 22.55 42.83
CA LEU A 43 -15.28 21.10 42.72
C LEU A 43 -16.57 20.35 43.13
N THR A 44 -17.42 20.95 43.99
CA THR A 44 -18.72 20.41 44.39
C THR A 44 -19.85 20.89 43.48
N GLN A 45 -19.73 22.00 42.78
CA GLN A 45 -20.54 22.39 41.65
C GLN A 45 -20.09 21.67 40.35
N THR A 46 -19.75 20.40 40.46
CA THR A 46 -19.83 19.54 39.28
C THR A 46 -21.33 19.42 39.04
N GLU A 47 -21.87 20.26 38.15
CA GLU A 47 -23.11 19.94 37.47
C GLU A 47 -23.09 18.43 37.20
N GLU A 48 -24.16 17.75 37.52
CA GLU A 48 -24.41 16.42 36.99
C GLU A 48 -24.33 16.55 35.47
N THR A 49 -23.10 16.43 34.96
CA THR A 49 -22.86 16.27 33.53
C THR A 49 -23.63 14.97 33.27
N LYS A 50 -24.84 15.12 32.70
CA LYS A 50 -25.56 13.98 32.13
C LYS A 50 -24.50 13.20 31.40
N VAL A 51 -24.18 12.02 31.91
CA VAL A 51 -23.25 11.07 31.26
C VAL A 51 -23.94 10.74 29.95
N VAL A 52 -23.68 11.57 28.94
CA VAL A 52 -24.12 11.28 27.57
C VAL A 52 -23.42 9.99 27.25
N ALA A 53 -24.19 8.92 27.18
CA ALA A 53 -23.69 7.62 26.79
C ALA A 53 -22.83 7.81 25.53
N PRO A 54 -21.59 7.32 25.52
CA PRO A 54 -20.73 7.52 24.37
C PRO A 54 -21.45 7.01 23.14
N LYS A 55 -21.55 7.85 22.10
CA LYS A 55 -22.18 7.46 20.84
C LYS A 55 -21.56 6.13 20.40
N PRO A 56 -22.36 5.15 19.99
CA PRO A 56 -21.86 3.86 19.57
C PRO A 56 -20.83 4.05 18.45
N ASP A 57 -19.62 3.54 18.64
CA ASP A 57 -18.59 3.57 17.60
C ASP A 57 -18.75 2.32 16.72
N TYR A 58 -19.27 2.52 15.52
CA TYR A 58 -19.47 1.48 14.51
C TYR A 58 -18.20 1.15 13.72
N TRP A 59 -17.08 1.84 13.99
CA TRP A 59 -15.83 1.67 13.29
C TRP A 59 -14.90 0.69 13.98
N ASN A 60 -14.33 -0.21 13.20
CA ASN A 60 -13.19 -1.04 13.58
C ASN A 60 -11.98 -0.62 12.73
N LYS A 61 -10.92 -0.17 13.38
CA LYS A 61 -9.72 0.38 12.71
C LYS A 61 -8.50 -0.41 13.12
N SER A 62 -7.64 -0.72 12.16
CA SER A 62 -6.33 -1.32 12.41
C SER A 62 -5.29 -0.76 11.46
N LEU A 63 -4.06 -0.68 11.93
CA LEU A 63 -2.90 -0.28 11.15
C LEU A 63 -1.77 -1.25 11.49
N MET A 64 -1.29 -1.98 10.49
CA MET A 64 -0.10 -2.81 10.59
C MET A 64 1.02 -2.16 9.80
N THR A 65 2.19 -2.08 10.40
CA THR A 65 3.42 -1.63 9.74
C THR A 65 4.47 -2.73 9.83
N ASN A 66 5.20 -2.92 8.76
CA ASN A 66 6.27 -3.90 8.69
C ASN A 66 7.48 -3.26 7.99
N LEU A 67 8.64 -3.30 8.62
CA LEU A 67 9.91 -2.86 8.07
C LEU A 67 10.81 -4.08 7.90
N ASN A 68 11.21 -4.36 6.68
CA ASN A 68 12.04 -5.51 6.34
C ASN A 68 13.42 -5.06 5.89
N PHE A 69 14.43 -5.76 6.35
CA PHE A 69 15.82 -5.58 5.97
C PHE A 69 16.40 -6.91 5.49
N VAL A 70 17.16 -6.86 4.42
CA VAL A 70 17.93 -7.99 3.88
C VAL A 70 19.35 -7.50 3.59
N GLN A 71 20.35 -8.28 3.99
CA GLN A 71 21.76 -7.99 3.71
C GLN A 71 22.48 -9.27 3.33
N SER A 72 23.33 -9.18 2.33
CA SER A 72 24.35 -10.19 1.99
C SER A 72 25.71 -9.53 1.91
N SER A 73 26.71 -10.12 2.55
CA SER A 73 28.08 -9.61 2.56
C SER A 73 29.03 -10.74 2.25
N PHE A 74 29.96 -10.49 1.34
CA PHE A 74 30.93 -11.43 0.86
C PHE A 74 32.34 -10.84 1.02
N THR A 75 33.25 -11.59 1.61
CA THR A 75 34.69 -11.23 1.75
C THR A 75 35.51 -12.40 1.31
N ASN A 76 36.40 -12.20 0.31
CA ASN A 76 37.24 -13.24 -0.26
C ASN A 76 36.48 -14.49 -0.73
N TRP A 77 35.28 -14.28 -1.27
CA TRP A 77 34.35 -15.34 -1.66
C TRP A 77 34.52 -15.70 -3.14
N ALA A 78 35.13 -16.87 -3.43
CA ALA A 78 35.45 -17.29 -4.79
C ALA A 78 34.26 -17.84 -5.61
N LYS A 79 33.12 -18.14 -4.99
CA LYS A 79 31.97 -18.78 -5.66
C LYS A 79 31.00 -17.79 -6.33
N GLY A 80 31.38 -16.51 -6.41
CA GLY A 80 30.53 -15.45 -6.98
C GLY A 80 29.49 -14.90 -5.99
N GLY A 81 28.86 -13.79 -6.33
CA GLY A 81 27.91 -13.04 -5.53
C GLY A 81 28.40 -11.63 -5.26
N TYR A 82 27.48 -10.73 -4.93
CA TYR A 82 27.77 -9.32 -4.69
C TYR A 82 27.21 -8.87 -3.35
N ASN A 83 27.96 -8.03 -2.66
CA ASN A 83 27.45 -7.36 -1.46
C ASN A 83 26.18 -6.60 -1.82
N ASN A 84 25.10 -6.84 -1.07
CA ASN A 84 23.84 -6.16 -1.29
C ASN A 84 23.11 -5.90 0.02
N TYR A 85 22.25 -4.91 0.00
CA TYR A 85 21.26 -4.66 1.05
C TYR A 85 19.96 -4.16 0.45
N ALA A 86 18.87 -4.55 1.06
CA ALA A 86 17.54 -4.07 0.71
C ALA A 86 16.77 -3.66 1.96
N LEU A 87 16.02 -2.58 1.85
CA LEU A 87 15.09 -2.12 2.86
C LEU A 87 13.71 -1.97 2.22
N SER A 88 12.67 -2.46 2.88
CA SER A 88 11.31 -2.26 2.41
C SER A 88 10.33 -2.07 3.55
N THR A 89 9.33 -1.24 3.31
CA THR A 89 8.23 -0.95 4.24
C THR A 89 6.92 -1.45 3.63
N TYR A 90 6.09 -2.07 4.45
CA TYR A 90 4.71 -2.41 4.14
C TYR A 90 3.79 -1.82 5.19
N ILE A 91 2.72 -1.20 4.74
CA ILE A 91 1.67 -0.62 5.58
C ILE A 91 0.33 -1.22 5.12
N ASP A 92 -0.49 -1.71 6.06
CA ASP A 92 -1.85 -2.19 5.82
C ASP A 92 -2.79 -1.52 6.82
N GLY A 93 -3.51 -0.52 6.35
CA GLY A 93 -4.49 0.23 7.11
C GLY A 93 -5.91 -0.24 6.77
N ASN A 94 -6.70 -0.52 7.79
CA ASN A 94 -8.09 -0.91 7.63
C ASN A 94 -9.00 0.01 8.46
N ALA A 95 -10.13 0.42 7.87
CA ALA A 95 -11.18 1.18 8.52
C ALA A 95 -12.53 0.63 8.08
N ASN A 96 -13.13 -0.20 8.94
CA ASN A 96 -14.35 -0.94 8.64
C ASN A 96 -15.50 -0.41 9.50
N TRP A 97 -16.51 0.07 8.86
CA TRP A 97 -17.76 0.51 9.49
C TRP A 97 -18.83 -0.56 9.33
N LYS A 98 -19.60 -0.80 10.39
CA LYS A 98 -20.74 -1.70 10.34
C LYS A 98 -21.85 -1.20 11.23
N LYS A 99 -23.04 -1.09 10.65
CA LYS A 99 -24.28 -0.78 11.38
C LYS A 99 -25.42 -1.58 10.77
N ASP A 100 -26.14 -2.31 11.61
CA ASP A 100 -27.25 -3.17 11.20
C ASP A 100 -26.84 -4.14 10.06
N GLU A 101 -27.54 -4.09 8.94
CA GLU A 101 -27.28 -4.92 7.76
C GLU A 101 -26.29 -4.27 6.77
N MET A 102 -25.82 -3.05 7.04
CA MET A 102 -24.89 -2.33 6.18
C MET A 102 -23.44 -2.43 6.70
N TYR A 103 -22.50 -2.46 5.78
CA TYR A 103 -21.06 -2.34 6.08
C TYR A 103 -20.35 -1.49 5.04
N TRP A 104 -19.23 -0.92 5.45
CA TRP A 104 -18.32 -0.18 4.59
C TRP A 104 -16.89 -0.47 5.00
N ASN A 105 -16.23 -1.31 4.21
CA ASN A 105 -14.87 -1.78 4.46
C ASN A 105 -13.89 -0.99 3.60
N ASN A 106 -12.91 -0.38 4.22
CA ASN A 106 -11.85 0.34 3.54
C ASN A 106 -10.50 -0.27 3.90
N ARG A 107 -9.65 -0.46 2.91
CA ARG A 107 -8.30 -0.98 3.07
C ARG A 107 -7.32 -0.18 2.23
N LEU A 108 -6.23 0.24 2.85
CA LEU A 108 -5.10 0.88 2.18
C LEU A 108 -3.85 0.05 2.40
N GLN A 109 -3.24 -0.42 1.31
CA GLN A 109 -1.96 -1.12 1.34
C GLN A 109 -0.92 -0.29 0.61
N LEU A 110 0.22 -0.09 1.27
CA LEU A 110 1.37 0.61 0.72
C LEU A 110 2.60 -0.28 0.84
N ASP A 111 3.27 -0.53 -0.28
CA ASP A 111 4.57 -1.18 -0.33
C ASP A 111 5.58 -0.20 -0.92
N TYR A 112 6.72 -0.03 -0.28
CA TYR A 112 7.83 0.70 -0.84
C TYR A 112 9.15 0.10 -0.41
N GLY A 113 10.09 -0.01 -1.35
CA GLY A 113 11.38 -0.60 -1.03
C GLY A 113 12.44 -0.27 -2.07
N PHE A 114 13.69 -0.36 -1.62
CA PHE A 114 14.87 -0.18 -2.45
C PHE A 114 15.93 -1.25 -2.17
N LEU A 115 16.77 -1.46 -3.16
CA LEU A 115 17.88 -2.38 -3.18
C LEU A 115 19.13 -1.63 -3.62
N TYR A 116 20.24 -1.88 -2.97
CA TYR A 116 21.58 -1.60 -3.47
C TYR A 116 22.32 -2.91 -3.66
N SER A 117 23.10 -3.02 -4.74
CA SER A 117 23.98 -4.15 -4.98
C SER A 117 25.28 -3.65 -5.60
N ALA A 118 26.40 -4.26 -5.20
CA ALA A 118 27.72 -3.79 -5.60
C ALA A 118 28.02 -3.98 -7.10
N ASP A 119 27.34 -4.94 -7.76
CA ASP A 119 27.42 -5.13 -9.22
C ASP A 119 26.76 -3.97 -10.00
N LYS A 120 25.82 -3.29 -9.36
CA LYS A 120 25.14 -2.11 -9.88
C LYS A 120 25.11 -1.04 -8.80
N PRO A 121 26.20 -0.27 -8.63
CA PRO A 121 26.40 0.60 -7.47
C PRO A 121 25.48 1.83 -7.49
N ILE A 122 24.19 1.59 -7.55
CA ILE A 122 23.10 2.57 -7.48
C ILE A 122 21.96 2.01 -6.64
N ILE A 123 21.20 2.90 -6.02
CA ILE A 123 19.96 2.53 -5.35
C ILE A 123 18.89 2.27 -6.40
N GLN A 124 18.30 1.07 -6.37
CA GLN A 124 17.26 0.61 -7.27
C GLN A 124 15.97 0.43 -6.48
N LYS A 125 14.85 0.87 -7.03
CA LYS A 125 13.52 0.56 -6.48
C LYS A 125 13.19 -0.92 -6.75
N ASN A 126 12.86 -1.67 -5.70
CA ASN A 126 12.50 -3.09 -5.81
C ASN A 126 11.06 -3.41 -5.41
N LYS A 127 10.39 -2.50 -4.68
CA LYS A 127 8.96 -2.56 -4.35
C LYS A 127 8.34 -1.18 -4.48
N ASP A 128 7.12 -1.13 -4.99
CA ASP A 128 6.36 0.12 -5.06
C ASP A 128 4.91 -0.19 -5.42
N ARG A 129 4.00 0.00 -4.48
CA ARG A 129 2.57 -0.24 -4.70
C ARG A 129 1.73 0.64 -3.80
N ILE A 130 0.66 1.18 -4.36
CA ILE A 130 -0.46 1.79 -3.67
C ILE A 130 -1.69 0.99 -4.08
N LEU A 131 -2.33 0.30 -3.14
CA LEU A 131 -3.63 -0.33 -3.35
C LEU A 131 -4.62 0.25 -2.34
N PHE A 132 -5.68 0.86 -2.85
CA PHE A 132 -6.81 1.29 -2.03
C PHE A 132 -8.07 0.56 -2.50
N GLU A 133 -8.75 -0.08 -1.57
CA GLU A 133 -10.02 -0.76 -1.78
C GLU A 133 -11.07 -0.19 -0.84
N SER A 134 -12.24 0.05 -1.35
CA SER A 134 -13.41 0.52 -0.58
C SER A 134 -14.63 -0.26 -1.03
N THR A 135 -15.22 -1.04 -0.13
CA THR A 135 -16.38 -1.89 -0.40
C THR A 135 -17.53 -1.48 0.49
N TRP A 136 -18.57 -0.93 -0.11
CA TRP A 136 -19.86 -0.77 0.54
C TRP A 136 -20.71 -2.00 0.27
N GLY A 137 -21.45 -2.48 1.28
CA GLY A 137 -22.32 -3.64 1.12
C GLY A 137 -23.54 -3.62 2.02
N TYR A 138 -24.54 -4.38 1.57
CA TYR A 138 -25.79 -4.62 2.28
C TYR A 138 -26.03 -6.14 2.38
N LYS A 139 -26.27 -6.62 3.58
CA LYS A 139 -26.45 -8.04 3.85
C LYS A 139 -27.77 -8.56 3.27
N ALA A 140 -27.67 -9.50 2.36
CA ALA A 140 -28.83 -10.16 1.73
C ALA A 140 -29.20 -11.46 2.45
N THR A 141 -28.19 -12.27 2.84
CA THR A 141 -28.36 -13.52 3.59
C THR A 141 -27.29 -13.66 4.67
N LYS A 142 -27.18 -14.82 5.29
CA LYS A 142 -26.11 -15.08 6.27
C LYS A 142 -24.72 -15.05 5.65
N THR A 143 -24.58 -15.37 4.38
CA THR A 143 -23.27 -15.51 3.69
C THR A 143 -23.15 -14.66 2.42
N LEU A 144 -24.26 -14.07 1.92
CA LEU A 144 -24.26 -13.26 0.72
C LEU A 144 -24.65 -11.82 1.02
N ASN A 145 -23.92 -10.87 0.44
CA ASN A 145 -24.20 -9.45 0.54
C ASN A 145 -24.18 -8.83 -0.86
N TYR A 146 -25.05 -7.87 -1.13
CA TYR A 146 -24.90 -6.97 -2.27
C TYR A 146 -23.73 -6.04 -2.01
N SER A 147 -22.91 -5.74 -3.02
CA SER A 147 -21.74 -4.90 -2.84
C SER A 147 -21.44 -4.00 -4.02
N ALA A 148 -20.86 -2.85 -3.70
CA ALA A 148 -20.20 -1.95 -4.63
C ALA A 148 -18.75 -1.81 -4.17
N LYS A 149 -17.81 -2.25 -5.01
CA LYS A 149 -16.37 -2.26 -4.70
C LYS A 149 -15.63 -1.27 -5.59
N PHE A 150 -14.99 -0.30 -4.98
CA PHE A 150 -14.02 0.59 -5.61
C PHE A 150 -12.61 0.04 -5.38
N THR A 151 -11.79 0.04 -6.43
CA THR A 151 -10.38 -0.36 -6.35
C THR A 151 -9.53 0.67 -7.08
N PHE A 152 -8.49 1.14 -6.41
CA PHE A 152 -7.43 1.97 -6.99
C PHE A 152 -6.08 1.30 -6.79
N LEU A 153 -5.31 1.13 -7.87
CA LEU A 153 -3.98 0.55 -7.86
C LEU A 153 -3.02 1.46 -8.63
N SER A 154 -1.89 1.80 -8.03
CA SER A 154 -0.80 2.57 -8.66
C SER A 154 0.52 2.36 -7.92
N GLN A 155 1.49 3.22 -8.17
CA GLN A 155 2.79 3.30 -7.53
C GLN A 155 3.19 4.75 -7.21
N PHE A 156 4.19 4.93 -6.33
CA PHE A 156 4.65 6.24 -5.87
C PHE A 156 5.69 6.86 -6.79
N ALA A 157 6.67 6.06 -7.23
CA ALA A 157 7.91 6.55 -7.79
C ALA A 157 8.24 5.92 -9.14
N ASN A 158 9.18 6.53 -9.84
CA ASN A 158 9.70 5.97 -11.08
C ASN A 158 10.40 4.63 -10.84
N GLY A 159 10.04 3.63 -11.63
CA GLY A 159 10.73 2.34 -11.73
C GLY A 159 11.52 2.28 -13.03
N TYR A 160 12.66 1.61 -13.00
CA TYR A 160 13.57 1.54 -14.14
C TYR A 160 13.99 0.10 -14.41
N ASN A 161 14.24 -0.21 -15.68
CA ASN A 161 15.11 -1.31 -16.09
C ASN A 161 16.53 -0.77 -16.14
N TYR A 162 17.50 -1.63 -15.88
CA TYR A 162 18.93 -1.30 -15.84
C TYR A 162 19.70 -2.21 -16.81
N PRO A 163 19.65 -1.90 -18.14
CA PRO A 163 20.49 -2.59 -19.09
C PRO A 163 21.96 -2.32 -18.78
N THR A 164 22.84 -3.25 -19.12
CA THR A 164 24.28 -3.09 -18.92
C THR A 164 24.77 -1.86 -19.69
N PRO A 165 25.43 -0.89 -19.04
CA PRO A 165 25.96 0.27 -19.70
C PRO A 165 27.08 -0.13 -20.69
N ALA A 166 27.12 0.53 -21.83
CA ALA A 166 28.27 0.46 -22.72
C ALA A 166 29.39 1.34 -22.14
N VAL A 167 30.52 0.74 -21.82
CA VAL A 167 31.73 1.40 -21.34
C VAL A 167 32.91 0.94 -22.19
N GLU A 168 34.07 1.63 -22.10
CA GLU A 168 35.28 1.24 -22.78
C GLU A 168 35.74 -0.16 -22.33
N GLU A 169 36.42 -0.86 -23.23
CA GLU A 169 36.98 -2.17 -22.95
C GLU A 169 37.88 -2.09 -21.70
N ASP A 170 37.76 -3.04 -20.79
CA ASP A 170 38.49 -3.12 -19.51
C ASP A 170 37.99 -2.13 -18.39
N LYS A 171 36.87 -1.42 -18.56
CA LYS A 171 36.31 -0.61 -17.49
C LYS A 171 35.02 -1.19 -16.96
N GLU A 172 34.92 -1.28 -15.63
CA GLU A 172 33.61 -1.57 -14.98
C GLU A 172 32.73 -0.34 -15.00
N PRO A 173 31.40 -0.51 -15.28
CA PRO A 173 30.46 0.60 -15.27
C PRO A 173 30.33 1.25 -13.90
N SER A 174 30.52 2.56 -13.83
CA SER A 174 30.32 3.34 -12.61
C SER A 174 28.84 3.53 -12.28
N GLY A 175 28.52 3.96 -11.06
CA GLY A 175 27.15 4.31 -10.69
C GLY A 175 26.54 5.42 -11.55
N LYS A 176 27.35 6.27 -12.18
CA LYS A 176 26.87 7.29 -13.14
C LYS A 176 26.44 6.63 -14.46
N ASP A 177 27.19 5.64 -14.93
CA ASP A 177 26.90 4.92 -16.19
C ASP A 177 25.60 4.12 -16.03
N TRP A 178 25.43 3.41 -14.91
CA TRP A 178 24.16 2.74 -14.59
C TRP A 178 22.96 3.70 -14.51
N ARG A 179 23.12 4.90 -13.92
CA ARG A 179 22.06 5.91 -13.91
C ARG A 179 21.73 6.44 -15.31
N ASN A 180 22.72 6.58 -16.17
CA ASN A 180 22.52 7.08 -17.54
C ASN A 180 21.89 6.02 -18.45
N ALA A 181 22.25 4.74 -18.27
CA ALA A 181 21.73 3.63 -19.08
C ALA A 181 20.28 3.23 -18.70
N ARG A 182 19.79 3.61 -17.53
CA ARG A 182 18.48 3.19 -17.03
C ARG A 182 17.34 3.62 -17.97
N VAL A 183 16.37 2.71 -18.17
CA VAL A 183 15.19 2.93 -19.01
C VAL A 183 13.94 2.96 -18.12
N LEU A 184 13.13 4.00 -18.25
CA LEU A 184 11.88 4.14 -17.48
C LEU A 184 10.95 2.96 -17.77
N LYS A 185 10.48 2.29 -16.71
CA LYS A 185 9.55 1.15 -16.78
C LYS A 185 8.18 1.49 -16.19
N SER A 186 8.15 2.28 -15.13
CA SER A 186 6.90 2.69 -14.47
C SER A 186 7.07 4.05 -13.80
N SER A 187 5.95 4.74 -13.55
CA SER A 187 5.93 5.97 -12.75
C SER A 187 4.57 6.13 -12.07
N ILE A 188 4.37 7.16 -11.27
CA ILE A 188 3.06 7.46 -10.69
C ILE A 188 1.99 7.51 -11.81
N PHE A 189 0.85 6.84 -11.60
CA PHE A 189 -0.19 6.66 -12.63
C PHE A 189 0.31 6.12 -13.99
N SER A 190 1.39 5.32 -13.99
CA SER A 190 1.93 4.73 -15.22
C SER A 190 2.47 3.30 -14.96
N PRO A 191 1.58 2.27 -14.86
CA PRO A 191 0.11 2.37 -14.92
C PRO A 191 -0.54 2.75 -13.59
N GLY A 192 -1.74 3.33 -13.69
CA GLY A 192 -2.70 3.42 -12.61
C GLY A 192 -4.02 2.79 -13.06
N THR A 193 -4.73 2.09 -12.18
CA THR A 193 -6.06 1.54 -12.46
C THR A 193 -7.08 2.01 -11.44
N VAL A 194 -8.26 2.37 -11.92
CA VAL A 194 -9.43 2.76 -11.11
C VAL A 194 -10.60 1.94 -11.58
N ASN A 195 -11.19 1.13 -10.69
CA ASN A 195 -12.34 0.30 -11.02
C ASN A 195 -13.46 0.51 -10.02
N LEU A 196 -14.69 0.44 -10.50
CA LEU A 196 -15.91 0.36 -9.71
C LEU A 196 -16.69 -0.86 -10.17
N GLY A 197 -16.86 -1.84 -9.29
CA GLY A 197 -17.59 -3.08 -9.53
C GLY A 197 -18.87 -3.13 -8.72
N LEU A 198 -19.95 -3.58 -9.35
CA LEU A 198 -21.24 -3.88 -8.72
C LEU A 198 -21.44 -5.38 -8.74
N GLY A 199 -21.77 -5.97 -7.60
CA GLY A 199 -21.89 -7.41 -7.50
C GLY A 199 -22.32 -7.91 -6.13
N ILE A 200 -21.81 -9.06 -5.77
CA ILE A 200 -22.08 -9.73 -4.50
C ILE A 200 -20.79 -10.14 -3.79
N ASP A 201 -20.81 -10.01 -2.46
CA ASP A 201 -19.79 -10.59 -1.59
C ASP A 201 -20.31 -11.90 -1.02
N TRP A 202 -19.61 -12.98 -1.30
CA TRP A 202 -19.83 -14.28 -0.66
C TRP A 202 -18.84 -14.44 0.49
N VAL A 203 -19.36 -14.54 1.70
CA VAL A 203 -18.58 -14.63 2.95
C VAL A 203 -18.94 -15.93 3.66
N PRO A 204 -18.43 -17.10 3.18
CA PRO A 204 -18.79 -18.40 3.75
C PRO A 204 -18.21 -18.59 5.15
N SER A 205 -17.13 -17.87 5.47
CA SER A 205 -16.43 -17.95 6.76
C SER A 205 -15.76 -16.62 7.11
N LYS A 206 -15.32 -16.48 8.38
CA LYS A 206 -14.62 -15.27 8.85
C LYS A 206 -13.26 -15.04 8.20
N TRP A 207 -12.69 -16.06 7.60
CA TRP A 207 -11.35 -16.02 6.99
C TRP A 207 -11.37 -15.87 5.47
N LEU A 208 -12.54 -16.02 4.80
CA LEU A 208 -12.68 -15.97 3.35
C LEU A 208 -13.79 -15.02 2.93
N THR A 209 -13.46 -14.11 2.03
CA THR A 209 -14.42 -13.24 1.32
C THR A 209 -14.15 -13.34 -0.16
N VAL A 210 -15.18 -13.62 -0.96
CA VAL A 210 -15.12 -13.61 -2.41
C VAL A 210 -16.10 -12.56 -2.94
N ASN A 211 -15.58 -11.54 -3.60
CA ASN A 211 -16.37 -10.53 -4.29
C ASN A 211 -16.49 -10.90 -5.77
N MET A 212 -17.70 -11.03 -6.25
CA MET A 212 -18.03 -11.31 -7.64
C MET A 212 -18.77 -10.09 -8.21
N ALA A 213 -18.09 -9.31 -9.04
CA ALA A 213 -18.61 -8.09 -9.64
C ALA A 213 -18.71 -8.24 -11.17
N PRO A 214 -19.80 -8.81 -11.70
CA PRO A 214 -19.98 -9.02 -13.15
C PRO A 214 -20.14 -7.70 -13.91
N ILE A 215 -20.47 -6.62 -13.23
CA ILE A 215 -20.59 -5.28 -13.79
C ILE A 215 -19.47 -4.43 -13.18
N THR A 216 -18.33 -4.39 -13.86
CA THR A 216 -17.17 -3.59 -13.43
C THR A 216 -16.76 -2.65 -14.55
N GLY A 217 -16.80 -1.35 -14.28
CA GLY A 217 -16.30 -0.31 -15.17
C GLY A 217 -15.08 0.37 -14.56
N GLY A 218 -14.12 0.77 -15.40
CA GLY A 218 -12.95 1.46 -14.89
C GLY A 218 -12.05 2.04 -15.97
N PHE A 219 -10.93 2.58 -15.51
CA PHE A 219 -9.92 3.19 -16.35
C PHE A 219 -8.54 2.64 -16.01
N THR A 220 -7.79 2.28 -17.06
CA THR A 220 -6.34 2.16 -16.98
C THR A 220 -5.75 3.49 -17.46
N ILE A 221 -4.91 4.10 -16.64
CA ILE A 221 -4.29 5.41 -16.85
C ILE A 221 -2.79 5.21 -17.02
N VAL A 222 -2.21 5.86 -18.03
CA VAL A 222 -0.76 5.92 -18.25
C VAL A 222 -0.38 7.38 -18.47
N GLY A 223 -0.02 8.07 -17.40
CA GLY A 223 0.31 9.48 -17.39
C GLY A 223 1.57 9.78 -18.22
N SER A 224 2.62 8.96 -18.02
CA SER A 224 3.88 9.11 -18.77
C SER A 224 3.73 8.72 -20.24
N GLU A 225 3.96 9.68 -21.13
CA GLU A 225 3.89 9.47 -22.58
C GLU A 225 4.82 8.37 -23.06
N LYS A 226 6.01 8.28 -22.50
CA LYS A 226 7.04 7.28 -22.83
C LYS A 226 6.56 5.84 -22.61
N LEU A 227 5.61 5.64 -21.69
CA LEU A 227 5.15 4.32 -21.27
C LEU A 227 3.85 3.89 -21.97
N ARG A 228 3.12 4.81 -22.60
CA ARG A 228 1.78 4.51 -23.17
C ARG A 228 1.78 3.34 -24.14
N LYS A 229 2.77 3.26 -25.04
CA LYS A 229 2.91 2.16 -25.98
C LYS A 229 3.12 0.82 -25.25
N ASN A 230 4.01 0.78 -24.26
CA ASN A 230 4.38 -0.43 -23.53
C ASN A 230 3.21 -1.00 -22.69
N TYR A 231 2.28 -0.13 -22.26
CA TYR A 231 1.06 -0.51 -21.54
C TYR A 231 -0.17 -0.67 -22.45
N GLY A 232 0.02 -0.83 -23.79
CA GLY A 232 -1.03 -1.15 -24.72
C GLY A 232 -2.12 -0.08 -24.84
N MET A 233 -1.77 1.18 -24.64
CA MET A 233 -2.71 2.31 -24.83
C MET A 233 -3.04 2.47 -26.30
N GLY A 234 -4.34 2.66 -26.60
CA GLY A 234 -4.80 2.87 -27.98
C GLY A 234 -4.30 4.20 -28.57
N ARG A 235 -4.12 4.24 -29.87
CA ARG A 235 -3.77 5.49 -30.58
C ARG A 235 -4.90 6.52 -30.49
N LYS A 236 -4.55 7.80 -30.56
CA LYS A 236 -5.50 8.89 -30.74
C LYS A 236 -5.97 8.87 -32.19
N LYS A 237 -7.26 9.14 -32.47
CA LYS A 237 -7.83 9.18 -33.83
C LYS A 237 -6.99 9.99 -34.84
N LYS A 238 -6.45 11.15 -34.40
CA LYS A 238 -5.59 12.01 -35.21
C LYS A 238 -4.35 11.32 -35.80
N TYR A 239 -3.90 10.23 -35.19
CA TYR A 239 -2.65 9.52 -35.51
C TYR A 239 -2.90 8.05 -35.88
N GLU A 240 -4.15 7.66 -36.18
CA GLU A 240 -4.51 6.28 -36.49
C GLU A 240 -3.77 5.76 -37.72
N ASP A 241 -3.65 6.62 -38.76
CA ASP A 241 -3.00 6.32 -40.03
C ASP A 241 -1.53 6.74 -40.10
N THR A 242 -0.97 7.22 -39.01
CA THR A 242 0.44 7.63 -38.98
C THR A 242 1.33 6.41 -38.82
N GLU A 243 2.19 6.15 -39.83
CA GLU A 243 3.21 5.11 -39.69
C GLU A 243 4.17 5.50 -38.57
N VAL A 244 4.21 4.66 -37.54
CA VAL A 244 5.20 4.75 -36.46
C VAL A 244 6.29 3.75 -36.80
N TYR A 245 7.39 4.25 -37.37
CA TYR A 245 8.52 3.39 -37.69
C TYR A 245 9.10 2.79 -36.41
N PRO A 246 9.06 1.44 -36.27
CA PRO A 246 9.56 0.81 -35.04
C PRO A 246 11.09 0.73 -34.93
N ASP A 247 11.81 1.04 -36.00
CA ASP A 247 13.21 0.63 -36.18
C ASP A 247 14.26 1.73 -36.11
N ALA A 248 13.92 2.93 -35.70
CA ALA A 248 15.00 3.88 -35.40
C ALA A 248 15.69 3.51 -34.10
N LYS A 249 16.70 2.65 -34.22
CA LYS A 249 17.45 2.06 -33.09
C LYS A 249 18.20 3.07 -32.23
N ASP A 250 18.35 4.33 -32.66
CA ASP A 250 19.29 5.27 -32.05
C ASP A 250 18.74 6.61 -31.58
N ASP A 251 17.43 6.83 -31.62
CA ASP A 251 16.93 8.14 -31.21
C ASP A 251 16.12 8.07 -29.92
N LYS A 252 16.77 8.41 -28.81
CA LYS A 252 16.11 8.65 -27.51
C LYS A 252 14.94 9.64 -27.65
N ASN A 253 14.91 10.46 -28.68
CA ASN A 253 13.85 11.41 -28.97
C ASN A 253 12.62 10.77 -29.64
N ILE A 254 12.75 9.68 -30.38
CA ILE A 254 11.61 9.03 -31.05
C ILE A 254 10.59 8.48 -30.03
N TYR A 255 11.06 7.99 -28.89
CA TYR A 255 10.14 7.62 -27.79
C TYR A 255 9.38 8.81 -27.22
N TYR A 256 9.93 10.00 -27.25
CA TYR A 256 9.26 11.22 -26.79
C TYR A 256 8.20 11.71 -27.76
N THR A 257 8.43 11.60 -29.06
CA THR A 257 7.49 12.02 -30.10
C THR A 257 6.35 11.04 -30.31
N THR A 258 6.59 9.71 -30.18
CA THR A 258 5.57 8.68 -30.40
C THR A 258 4.61 8.52 -29.21
N GLY A 259 5.01 8.87 -27.98
CA GLY A 259 4.15 8.83 -26.80
C GLY A 259 2.92 9.71 -26.90
N ASN A 260 3.04 10.86 -27.58
CA ASN A 260 1.94 11.77 -27.84
C ASN A 260 0.86 11.18 -28.77
N TYR A 261 1.17 10.14 -29.54
CA TYR A 261 0.22 9.48 -30.44
C TYR A 261 -0.76 8.56 -29.68
N TYR A 262 -0.45 8.20 -28.43
CA TYR A 262 -1.26 7.30 -27.63
C TYR A 262 -2.15 8.04 -26.63
N LYS A 263 -3.31 7.47 -26.35
CA LYS A 263 -4.25 7.96 -25.35
C LYS A 263 -3.66 7.82 -23.94
N PRO A 264 -3.89 8.76 -23.02
CA PRO A 264 -3.41 8.65 -21.64
C PRO A 264 -4.25 7.70 -20.78
N ALA A 265 -5.49 7.41 -21.19
CA ALA A 265 -6.42 6.56 -20.46
C ALA A 265 -7.16 5.64 -21.42
N ARG A 266 -7.52 4.46 -20.92
CA ARG A 266 -8.33 3.45 -21.60
C ARG A 266 -9.48 3.08 -20.67
N PHE A 267 -10.71 3.24 -21.16
CA PHE A 267 -11.89 2.71 -20.46
C PHE A 267 -11.97 1.20 -20.65
N GLU A 268 -12.33 0.50 -19.59
CA GLU A 268 -12.52 -0.95 -19.57
C GLU A 268 -13.84 -1.25 -18.90
N PHE A 269 -14.56 -2.25 -19.43
CA PHE A 269 -15.80 -2.74 -18.87
C PHE A 269 -15.80 -4.25 -18.91
N GLY A 270 -16.15 -4.89 -17.79
CA GLY A 270 -16.02 -6.34 -17.69
C GLY A 270 -16.50 -6.93 -16.38
N ALA A 271 -16.04 -8.14 -16.10
CA ALA A 271 -16.23 -8.81 -14.82
C ALA A 271 -14.96 -8.78 -13.98
N GLN A 272 -15.11 -8.53 -12.69
CA GLN A 272 -14.04 -8.65 -11.69
C GLN A 272 -14.43 -9.69 -10.64
N LEU A 273 -13.47 -10.52 -10.28
CA LEU A 273 -13.56 -11.40 -9.12
C LEU A 273 -12.38 -11.11 -8.21
N THR A 274 -12.65 -10.86 -6.93
CA THR A 274 -11.58 -10.79 -5.91
C THR A 274 -11.84 -11.83 -4.83
N ALA A 275 -10.78 -12.50 -4.38
CA ALA A 275 -10.84 -13.41 -3.26
C ALA A 275 -9.78 -13.02 -2.22
N ASP A 276 -10.24 -12.72 -1.01
CA ASP A 276 -9.42 -12.39 0.14
C ASP A 276 -9.52 -13.50 1.17
N ALA A 277 -8.39 -14.10 1.53
CA ALA A 277 -8.33 -15.05 2.64
C ALA A 277 -7.29 -14.62 3.67
N LYS A 278 -7.68 -14.70 4.95
CA LYS A 278 -6.81 -14.42 6.11
C LYS A 278 -6.83 -15.64 7.02
N LEU A 279 -5.71 -16.37 7.04
CA LEU A 279 -5.55 -17.61 7.80
C LEU A 279 -4.71 -17.34 9.05
N LYS A 280 -5.27 -17.56 10.20
CA LYS A 280 -4.53 -17.61 11.46
C LYS A 280 -4.37 -19.09 11.84
N ILE A 281 -3.20 -19.66 11.51
CA ILE A 281 -2.93 -21.09 11.77
C ILE A 281 -2.67 -21.28 13.28
N ASN A 282 -1.91 -20.35 13.88
CA ASN A 282 -1.70 -20.26 15.33
C ASN A 282 -1.34 -18.80 15.69
N ASP A 283 -0.99 -18.53 16.95
CA ASP A 283 -0.68 -17.18 17.43
C ASP A 283 0.58 -16.60 16.80
N ASN A 284 1.49 -17.44 16.32
CA ASN A 284 2.76 -17.04 15.73
C ASN A 284 2.77 -17.13 14.20
N PHE A 285 1.85 -17.88 13.58
CA PHE A 285 1.83 -18.08 12.14
C PHE A 285 0.50 -17.65 11.53
N GLU A 286 0.54 -16.62 10.70
CA GLU A 286 -0.61 -16.11 9.96
C GLU A 286 -0.28 -15.96 8.48
N GLY A 287 -1.29 -16.12 7.64
CA GLY A 287 -1.20 -15.94 6.20
C GLY A 287 -2.34 -15.09 5.68
N SER A 288 -2.09 -14.38 4.60
CA SER A 288 -3.12 -13.70 3.84
C SER A 288 -2.86 -13.86 2.35
N THR A 289 -3.91 -14.01 1.59
CA THR A 289 -3.83 -14.01 0.13
C THR A 289 -4.91 -13.13 -0.44
N HIS A 290 -4.58 -12.43 -1.52
CA HIS A 290 -5.49 -11.58 -2.29
C HIS A 290 -5.35 -11.93 -3.76
N LEU A 291 -6.40 -12.46 -4.35
CA LEU A 291 -6.51 -12.77 -5.76
C LEU A 291 -7.46 -11.77 -6.42
N LEU A 292 -7.02 -11.12 -7.49
CA LEU A 292 -7.85 -10.31 -8.37
C LEU A 292 -7.81 -10.88 -9.78
N LEU A 293 -8.98 -11.21 -10.31
CA LEU A 293 -9.19 -11.60 -11.69
C LEU A 293 -10.05 -10.54 -12.38
N PHE A 294 -9.69 -10.17 -13.61
CA PHE A 294 -10.49 -9.26 -14.41
C PHE A 294 -10.56 -9.74 -15.86
N SER A 295 -11.77 -9.79 -16.40
CA SER A 295 -12.05 -10.08 -17.81
C SER A 295 -12.68 -8.86 -18.47
N ASN A 296 -12.07 -8.37 -19.56
CA ASN A 296 -12.56 -7.19 -20.28
C ASN A 296 -13.55 -7.61 -21.37
N TYR A 297 -14.81 -7.27 -21.23
CA TYR A 297 -15.86 -7.59 -22.20
C TYR A 297 -15.70 -6.86 -23.55
N LEU A 298 -15.06 -5.68 -23.51
CA LEU A 298 -14.87 -4.86 -24.71
C LEU A 298 -13.68 -5.31 -25.57
N LYS A 299 -12.74 -6.08 -24.98
CA LYS A 299 -11.54 -6.52 -25.67
C LYS A 299 -11.06 -7.85 -25.11
N ASN A 300 -11.16 -8.91 -25.96
CA ASN A 300 -10.68 -10.26 -25.63
C ASN A 300 -11.21 -10.80 -24.30
N PRO A 301 -12.51 -11.02 -24.11
CA PRO A 301 -13.08 -11.45 -22.83
C PRO A 301 -12.57 -12.81 -22.34
N LYS A 302 -11.97 -13.63 -23.23
CA LYS A 302 -11.33 -14.90 -22.87
C LYS A 302 -9.99 -14.71 -22.16
N ASN A 303 -9.36 -13.54 -22.27
CA ASN A 303 -8.09 -13.25 -21.62
C ASN A 303 -8.37 -12.66 -20.23
N ILE A 304 -8.00 -13.41 -19.22
CA ILE A 304 -8.18 -13.01 -17.82
C ILE A 304 -6.88 -12.38 -17.32
N ARG A 305 -6.96 -11.13 -16.86
CA ARG A 305 -5.87 -10.52 -16.10
C ARG A 305 -5.88 -11.09 -14.69
N VAL A 306 -4.68 -11.40 -14.19
CA VAL A 306 -4.48 -11.99 -12.86
C VAL A 306 -3.52 -11.12 -12.08
N ASN A 307 -3.89 -10.80 -10.85
CA ASN A 307 -2.98 -10.29 -9.84
C ASN A 307 -3.21 -11.08 -8.55
N TRP A 308 -2.21 -11.83 -8.13
CA TRP A 308 -2.30 -12.71 -6.98
C TRP A 308 -1.16 -12.47 -6.01
N ASP A 309 -1.49 -11.90 -4.88
CA ASP A 309 -0.58 -11.61 -3.78
C ASP A 309 -0.77 -12.63 -2.66
N THR A 310 0.32 -13.15 -2.13
CA THR A 310 0.30 -13.97 -0.90
C THR A 310 1.36 -13.46 0.06
N ARG A 311 1.00 -13.42 1.33
CA ARG A 311 1.89 -13.08 2.43
C ARG A 311 1.71 -14.09 3.55
N MET A 312 2.82 -14.68 3.96
CA MET A 312 2.90 -15.54 5.14
C MET A 312 3.83 -14.87 6.15
N MET A 313 3.42 -14.79 7.39
CA MET A 313 4.19 -14.17 8.46
C MET A 313 4.32 -15.13 9.63
N TRP A 314 5.55 -15.39 10.00
CA TRP A 314 5.90 -16.13 11.21
C TRP A 314 6.46 -15.15 12.24
N LYS A 315 5.75 -14.91 13.32
CA LYS A 315 6.17 -14.09 14.46
C LYS A 315 7.17 -14.86 15.30
N LEU A 316 8.42 -14.43 15.30
CA LEU A 316 9.47 -15.02 16.12
C LEU A 316 9.38 -14.55 17.56
N ASN A 317 8.96 -13.30 17.75
CA ASN A 317 8.62 -12.70 19.03
C ASN A 317 7.67 -11.50 18.84
N ARG A 318 7.52 -10.65 19.87
CA ARG A 318 6.62 -9.48 19.84
C ARG A 318 6.91 -8.49 18.70
N PHE A 319 8.15 -8.39 18.26
CA PHE A 319 8.60 -7.38 17.31
C PHE A 319 9.14 -7.97 16.00
N PHE A 320 9.74 -9.15 16.05
CA PHE A 320 10.42 -9.73 14.89
C PHE A 320 9.57 -10.81 14.23
N SER A 321 9.59 -10.80 12.91
CA SER A 321 8.90 -11.77 12.08
C SER A 321 9.73 -12.19 10.87
N LEU A 322 9.50 -13.41 10.42
CA LEU A 322 9.93 -13.90 9.12
C LEU A 322 8.73 -13.80 8.17
N ASN A 323 8.93 -13.14 7.03
CA ASN A 323 7.87 -12.90 6.06
C ASN A 323 8.21 -13.56 4.73
N ILE A 324 7.29 -14.34 4.19
CA ILE A 324 7.34 -14.84 2.83
C ILE A 324 6.26 -14.10 2.04
N THR A 325 6.64 -13.47 0.94
CA THR A 325 5.70 -12.79 0.06
C THR A 325 5.85 -13.34 -1.35
N THR A 326 4.72 -13.59 -2.02
CA THR A 326 4.69 -13.91 -3.44
C THR A 326 3.75 -12.96 -4.15
N ASN A 327 4.09 -12.62 -5.39
CA ASN A 327 3.23 -11.87 -6.28
C ASN A 327 3.29 -12.49 -7.67
N LEU A 328 2.13 -12.84 -8.22
CA LEU A 328 1.96 -13.34 -9.57
C LEU A 328 1.09 -12.37 -10.35
N ILE A 329 1.60 -11.88 -11.48
CA ILE A 329 0.90 -10.95 -12.36
C ILE A 329 0.87 -11.53 -13.76
N TYR A 330 -0.33 -11.50 -14.39
CA TYR A 330 -0.52 -11.72 -15.79
C TYR A 330 -1.46 -10.67 -16.38
N ASP A 331 -1.02 -9.99 -17.41
CA ASP A 331 -1.82 -9.05 -18.20
C ASP A 331 -1.43 -9.18 -19.66
N ASP A 332 -2.36 -9.60 -20.51
CA ASP A 332 -2.15 -9.81 -21.95
C ASP A 332 -1.93 -8.50 -22.73
N THR A 333 -2.19 -7.36 -22.11
CA THR A 333 -1.93 -6.04 -22.73
C THR A 333 -0.52 -5.53 -22.46
N VAL A 334 0.21 -6.18 -21.54
CA VAL A 334 1.57 -5.80 -21.13
C VAL A 334 2.59 -6.74 -21.76
N LEU A 335 3.53 -6.17 -22.49
CA LEU A 335 4.67 -6.90 -23.04
C LEU A 335 5.81 -6.94 -22.03
N VAL A 336 6.31 -8.13 -21.78
CA VAL A 336 7.42 -8.41 -20.85
C VAL A 336 8.62 -8.90 -21.67
N THR A 337 9.78 -8.29 -21.45
CA THR A 337 11.05 -8.78 -22.01
C THR A 337 11.64 -9.81 -21.06
N ASP A 338 11.96 -11.00 -21.55
CA ASP A 338 12.64 -12.02 -20.77
C ASP A 338 14.16 -11.75 -20.65
N LYS A 339 14.85 -12.63 -19.92
CA LYS A 339 16.32 -12.55 -19.75
C LYS A 339 17.11 -12.68 -21.06
N ASP A 340 16.53 -13.31 -22.07
CA ASP A 340 17.13 -13.57 -23.37
C ASP A 340 16.80 -12.46 -24.38
N GLY A 341 16.09 -11.40 -23.94
CA GLY A 341 15.71 -10.25 -24.76
C GLY A 341 14.41 -10.44 -25.57
N ASN A 342 13.75 -11.60 -25.49
CA ASN A 342 12.52 -11.86 -26.23
C ASN A 342 11.33 -11.12 -25.57
N VAL A 343 10.58 -10.38 -26.35
CA VAL A 343 9.41 -9.61 -25.92
C VAL A 343 8.14 -10.40 -26.16
N GLY A 344 7.32 -10.58 -25.12
CA GLY A 344 6.05 -11.33 -25.23
C GLY A 344 5.12 -11.15 -24.03
N ARG A 345 3.93 -11.73 -24.14
CA ARG A 345 2.98 -11.83 -23.03
C ARG A 345 3.42 -12.95 -22.10
N ARG A 346 3.73 -12.63 -20.86
CA ARG A 346 4.30 -13.61 -19.92
C ARG A 346 3.70 -13.45 -18.53
N VAL A 347 3.60 -14.56 -17.83
CA VAL A 347 3.36 -14.55 -16.37
C VAL A 347 4.61 -14.01 -15.70
N GLN A 348 4.40 -13.04 -14.82
CA GLN A 348 5.44 -12.46 -13.98
C GLN A 348 5.26 -13.01 -12.57
N PHE A 349 6.32 -13.55 -11.98
CA PHE A 349 6.31 -14.09 -10.63
C PHE A 349 7.48 -13.52 -9.83
N ALA A 350 7.17 -13.02 -8.64
CA ALA A 350 8.14 -12.55 -7.69
C ALA A 350 7.90 -13.22 -6.33
N GLN A 351 8.98 -13.60 -5.66
CA GLN A 351 8.96 -14.09 -4.29
C GLN A 351 10.05 -13.42 -3.47
N ALA A 352 9.79 -13.25 -2.18
CA ALA A 352 10.79 -12.74 -1.25
C ALA A 352 10.62 -13.38 0.12
N LEU A 353 11.75 -13.79 0.71
CA LEU A 353 11.89 -14.18 2.11
C LEU A 353 12.56 -13.02 2.84
N GLN A 354 11.95 -12.53 3.91
CA GLN A 354 12.38 -11.29 4.55
C GLN A 354 12.32 -11.42 6.06
N PHE A 355 13.36 -10.96 6.74
CA PHE A 355 13.34 -10.72 8.18
C PHE A 355 12.85 -9.31 8.45
N GLY A 356 11.87 -9.13 9.33
CA GLY A 356 11.23 -7.85 9.52
C GLY A 356 10.86 -7.52 10.96
N PHE A 357 10.74 -6.23 11.20
CA PHE A 357 10.13 -5.68 12.40
C PHE A 357 8.67 -5.33 12.10
N THR A 358 7.74 -5.93 12.85
CA THR A 358 6.29 -5.76 12.64
C THR A 358 5.66 -5.16 13.88
N TYR A 359 4.82 -4.15 13.69
CA TYR A 359 4.00 -3.58 14.74
C TYR A 359 2.56 -3.38 14.26
N THR A 360 1.60 -3.76 15.10
CA THR A 360 0.17 -3.63 14.78
C THR A 360 -0.55 -2.78 15.81
N PHE A 361 -1.20 -1.74 15.33
CA PHE A 361 -2.14 -0.92 16.10
C PHE A 361 -3.57 -1.35 15.75
N ALA A 362 -4.37 -1.67 16.74
CA ALA A 362 -5.78 -1.95 16.56
C ALA A 362 -6.62 -1.17 17.57
N SER A 363 -7.80 -0.70 17.15
CA SER A 363 -8.76 -0.14 18.09
C SER A 363 -9.27 -1.25 19.00
N LYS A 364 -9.19 -1.06 20.30
CA LYS A 364 -9.90 -1.94 21.25
C LYS A 364 -11.41 -1.72 21.05
N LYS A 365 -12.14 -2.80 20.83
CA LYS A 365 -13.61 -2.81 20.94
C LYS A 365 -14.02 -2.61 22.38
#